data_040b4a96f2f2aff8d1b83e9252c86c82
#
_entry.id   040b4a96f2f2aff8d1b83e9252c86c82
#
_cell.length_a   1.000
_cell.length_b   1.000
_cell.length_c   1.000
_cell.angle_alpha   90.00
_cell.angle_beta   90.00
_cell.angle_gamma   90.00
#
_symmetry.space_group_name_H-M   'P 1'
#
loop_
_entity.id
_entity.type
_entity.pdbx_description
1 polymer ?
#
loop_
_entity_poly.entity_id
_entity_poly.type
_entity_poly.pdbx_seq_one_letter_code
_entity_poly.pdbx_strand_id
1 'polypeptide(L)'
;KKDKKHVSNFSVSGIKFGGELIPIFAGPNMVESEQLIYDIAKLVKQKGAHFLRGGAFKPLSFPYRSAKYNETRHLGLKWIYEAGKEFNIPIITEIMDQRLVEEIAEYTDIIQIGSRNMQNYPLLTECAKTLKPIMLKRHYGASLRDWLGAAEYILFEGNKKVILCERGMSVPHTHRETSRFSLDLQVIPAAKELTHLPIVSD
;
A
#
# COMPACT_ATOMS: atom_id res chain seq x y z
N LYS A 1 -16.11 17.72 3.58
CA LYS A 1 -16.81 17.82 2.27
C LYS A 1 -15.80 18.13 1.19
N LYS A 2 -15.93 17.47 0.03
CA LYS A 2 -15.08 17.72 -1.13
C LYS A 2 -15.25 19.18 -1.61
N ASP A 3 -14.15 19.91 -1.69
CA ASP A 3 -14.11 21.17 -2.43
C ASP A 3 -13.93 20.85 -3.92
N LYS A 4 -14.86 21.27 -4.76
CA LYS A 4 -14.82 21.01 -6.21
C LYS A 4 -13.60 21.61 -6.92
N LYS A 5 -12.97 22.62 -6.31
CA LYS A 5 -11.78 23.30 -6.85
C LYS A 5 -10.46 22.67 -6.36
N HIS A 6 -10.50 21.86 -5.30
CA HIS A 6 -9.31 21.26 -4.73
C HIS A 6 -9.00 19.92 -5.39
N VAL A 7 -7.75 19.72 -5.77
CA VAL A 7 -7.22 18.45 -6.26
C VAL A 7 -6.01 18.11 -5.41
N SER A 8 -6.03 16.94 -4.78
CA SER A 8 -4.83 16.39 -4.11
C SER A 8 -3.83 15.99 -5.17
N ASN A 9 -2.73 16.70 -5.23
CA ASN A 9 -1.59 16.30 -6.04
C ASN A 9 -0.32 16.38 -5.23
N PHE A 10 0.53 15.41 -5.40
CA PHE A 10 1.86 15.34 -4.81
C PHE A 10 2.74 14.42 -5.67
N SER A 11 4.03 14.47 -5.45
CA SER A 11 4.98 13.60 -6.18
C SER A 11 5.73 12.71 -5.20
N VAL A 12 6.03 11.50 -5.65
CA VAL A 12 6.91 10.54 -4.97
C VAL A 12 7.98 10.14 -5.95
N SER A 13 9.24 10.42 -5.64
CA SER A 13 10.40 10.13 -6.51
C SER A 13 10.18 10.59 -7.96
N GLY A 14 9.62 11.80 -8.14
CA GLY A 14 9.31 12.38 -9.46
C GLY A 14 8.01 11.89 -10.11
N ILE A 15 7.34 10.88 -9.58
CA ILE A 15 6.09 10.33 -10.11
C ILE A 15 4.91 11.09 -9.48
N LYS A 16 4.10 11.74 -10.32
CA LYS A 16 2.99 12.59 -9.88
C LYS A 16 1.72 11.78 -9.65
N PHE A 17 1.10 11.99 -8.48
CA PHE A 17 -0.26 11.53 -8.15
C PHE A 17 -1.27 12.65 -8.36
N GLY A 18 -2.47 12.31 -8.83
CA GLY A 18 -3.53 13.28 -9.14
C GLY A 18 -3.36 14.01 -10.48
N GLY A 19 -2.44 13.55 -11.33
CA GLY A 19 -2.24 14.03 -12.70
C GLY A 19 -2.89 13.10 -13.75
N GLU A 20 -2.47 13.24 -15.01
CA GLU A 20 -2.93 12.41 -16.14
C GLU A 20 -2.27 11.03 -16.17
N LEU A 21 -1.04 10.92 -15.64
CA LEU A 21 -0.35 9.63 -15.53
C LEU A 21 -1.06 8.74 -14.52
N ILE A 22 -1.25 7.49 -14.89
CA ILE A 22 -1.70 6.43 -13.97
C ILE A 22 -0.46 5.69 -13.45
N PRO A 23 -0.04 5.91 -12.19
CA PRO A 23 1.09 5.20 -11.62
C PRO A 23 0.81 3.70 -11.50
N ILE A 24 1.77 2.88 -11.92
CA ILE A 24 1.68 1.41 -11.87
C ILE A 24 2.57 0.90 -10.74
N PHE A 25 1.96 0.14 -9.82
CA PHE A 25 2.63 -0.57 -8.74
C PHE A 25 2.71 -2.05 -9.12
N ALA A 26 3.90 -2.61 -9.19
CA ALA A 26 4.09 -4.01 -9.52
C ALA A 26 5.11 -4.67 -8.58
N GLY A 27 4.94 -5.97 -8.34
CA GLY A 27 5.83 -6.73 -7.48
C GLY A 27 5.11 -7.79 -6.67
N PRO A 28 5.87 -8.58 -5.89
CA PRO A 28 5.31 -9.72 -5.18
C PRO A 28 4.47 -9.30 -3.99
N ASN A 29 3.60 -10.20 -3.54
CA ASN A 29 2.89 -10.01 -2.28
C ASN A 29 3.83 -10.04 -1.08
N MET A 30 4.86 -10.87 -1.13
CA MET A 30 5.84 -11.07 -0.07
C MET A 30 7.25 -11.12 -0.65
N VAL A 31 8.21 -10.53 0.04
CA VAL A 31 9.63 -10.65 -0.27
C VAL A 31 10.13 -11.97 0.30
N GLU A 32 10.34 -12.97 -0.57
CA GLU A 32 10.67 -14.34 -0.15
C GLU A 32 12.18 -14.62 -0.12
N SER A 33 12.93 -13.99 -1.03
CA SER A 33 14.39 -14.09 -1.08
C SER A 33 15.00 -12.89 -1.78
N GLU A 34 16.29 -12.67 -1.55
CA GLU A 34 17.08 -11.62 -2.19
C GLU A 34 17.07 -11.74 -3.72
N GLN A 35 17.47 -12.90 -4.23
CA GLN A 35 17.52 -13.13 -5.68
C GLN A 35 16.18 -12.86 -6.36
N LEU A 36 15.09 -13.35 -5.77
CA LEU A 36 13.75 -13.18 -6.34
C LEU A 36 13.33 -11.72 -6.41
N ILE A 37 13.58 -10.91 -5.36
CA ILE A 37 13.18 -9.51 -5.37
C ILE A 37 14.00 -8.67 -6.35
N TYR A 38 15.26 -9.00 -6.54
CA TYR A 38 16.12 -8.36 -7.56
C TYR A 38 15.65 -8.69 -8.98
N ASP A 39 15.35 -9.96 -9.27
CA ASP A 39 14.82 -10.38 -10.57
C ASP A 39 13.49 -9.71 -10.89
N ILE A 40 12.61 -9.64 -9.90
CA ILE A 40 11.32 -8.96 -10.03
C ILE A 40 11.51 -7.45 -10.23
N ALA A 41 12.36 -6.79 -9.45
CA ALA A 41 12.63 -5.37 -9.57
C ALA A 41 13.11 -5.01 -11.00
N LYS A 42 14.07 -5.77 -11.51
CA LYS A 42 14.55 -5.65 -12.89
C LYS A 42 13.43 -5.82 -13.92
N LEU A 43 12.62 -6.88 -13.77
CA LEU A 43 11.53 -7.19 -14.69
C LEU A 43 10.47 -6.09 -14.70
N VAL A 44 9.96 -5.68 -13.52
CA VAL A 44 8.88 -4.70 -13.45
C VAL A 44 9.33 -3.33 -13.93
N LYS A 45 10.59 -2.95 -13.65
CA LYS A 45 11.18 -1.73 -14.21
C LYS A 45 11.23 -1.75 -15.74
N GLN A 46 11.70 -2.85 -16.33
CA GLN A 46 11.74 -3.02 -17.79
C GLN A 46 10.36 -2.99 -18.44
N LYS A 47 9.31 -3.43 -17.71
CA LYS A 47 7.93 -3.42 -18.17
C LYS A 47 7.20 -2.10 -17.91
N GLY A 48 7.90 -1.08 -17.41
CA GLY A 48 7.33 0.26 -17.23
C GLY A 48 6.55 0.47 -15.94
N ALA A 49 6.73 -0.39 -14.93
CA ALA A 49 6.18 -0.11 -13.61
C ALA A 49 6.88 1.11 -12.99
N HIS A 50 6.11 1.89 -12.26
CA HIS A 50 6.58 3.11 -11.61
C HIS A 50 7.07 2.85 -10.19
N PHE A 51 6.50 1.86 -9.51
CA PHE A 51 6.83 1.48 -8.14
C PHE A 51 7.03 -0.02 -8.04
N LEU A 52 8.07 -0.44 -7.31
CA LEU A 52 8.25 -1.81 -6.87
C LEU A 52 7.48 -2.02 -5.57
N ARG A 53 6.61 -3.01 -5.55
CA ARG A 53 5.88 -3.40 -4.34
C ARG A 53 6.43 -4.70 -3.78
N GLY A 54 6.45 -4.83 -2.44
CA GLY A 54 6.76 -6.09 -1.77
C GLY A 54 6.63 -5.96 -0.26
N GLY A 55 6.04 -6.96 0.40
CA GLY A 55 5.90 -6.99 1.86
C GLY A 55 7.01 -7.80 2.51
N ALA A 56 7.85 -7.17 3.34
CA ALA A 56 8.83 -7.86 4.18
C ALA A 56 8.21 -8.31 5.50
N PHE A 57 7.28 -7.51 6.03
CA PHE A 57 6.42 -7.84 7.16
C PHE A 57 5.01 -8.12 6.63
N LYS A 58 4.48 -9.32 6.89
CA LYS A 58 3.19 -9.75 6.32
C LYS A 58 2.28 -10.42 7.35
N PRO A 59 0.99 -10.06 7.35
CA PRO A 59 0.01 -10.79 8.13
C PRO A 59 -0.29 -12.13 7.45
N LEU A 60 0.40 -13.18 7.86
CA LEU A 60 0.15 -14.52 7.34
C LEU A 60 -1.22 -15.02 7.81
N SER A 61 -2.02 -15.57 6.89
CA SER A 61 -3.34 -16.14 7.23
C SER A 61 -3.22 -17.41 8.06
N PHE A 62 -2.11 -18.13 7.90
CA PHE A 62 -1.85 -19.39 8.59
C PHE A 62 -0.48 -19.34 9.24
N PRO A 63 -0.39 -19.47 10.59
CA PRO A 63 0.88 -19.37 11.30
C PRO A 63 1.79 -20.60 11.06
N TYR A 64 1.21 -21.76 10.83
CA TYR A 64 1.95 -23.01 10.58
C TYR A 64 2.33 -23.14 9.11
N ARG A 65 3.23 -22.26 8.65
CA ARG A 65 3.82 -22.39 7.32
C ARG A 65 5.20 -23.01 7.39
N SER A 66 5.65 -23.60 6.28
CA SER A 66 7.05 -24.04 6.18
C SER A 66 7.98 -22.82 6.28
N ALA A 67 9.22 -23.05 6.74
CA ALA A 67 10.23 -21.98 6.85
C ALA A 67 10.44 -21.21 5.53
N LYS A 68 10.22 -21.87 4.40
CA LYS A 68 10.31 -21.28 3.05
C LYS A 68 9.34 -20.11 2.82
N TYR A 69 8.22 -20.05 3.53
CA TYR A 69 7.18 -19.04 3.34
C TYR A 69 7.01 -18.11 4.56
N ASN A 70 8.01 -18.06 5.43
CA ASN A 70 8.01 -17.15 6.57
C ASN A 70 8.35 -15.72 6.13
N GLU A 71 7.97 -14.76 6.98
CA GLU A 71 8.36 -13.36 6.82
C GLU A 71 9.88 -13.21 6.85
N THR A 72 10.40 -12.44 5.91
CA THR A 72 11.82 -12.09 5.86
C THR A 72 12.18 -10.90 6.73
N ARG A 73 11.17 -10.14 7.19
CA ARG A 73 11.29 -9.02 8.14
C ARG A 73 12.37 -8.01 7.74
N HIS A 74 13.25 -7.62 8.68
CA HIS A 74 14.32 -6.65 8.45
C HIS A 74 15.23 -7.00 7.26
N LEU A 75 15.50 -8.28 7.07
CA LEU A 75 16.33 -8.73 5.95
C LEU A 75 15.63 -8.50 4.59
N GLY A 76 14.36 -8.85 4.50
CA GLY A 76 13.56 -8.60 3.30
C GLY A 76 13.32 -7.11 3.04
N LEU A 77 13.22 -6.30 4.10
CA LEU A 77 13.13 -4.85 3.98
C LEU A 77 14.40 -4.27 3.35
N LYS A 78 15.56 -4.74 3.78
CA LYS A 78 16.85 -4.36 3.21
C LYS A 78 16.95 -4.77 1.73
N TRP A 79 16.61 -6.00 1.41
CA TRP A 79 16.69 -6.51 0.03
C TRP A 79 15.82 -5.72 -0.95
N ILE A 80 14.56 -5.43 -0.60
CA ILE A 80 13.70 -4.64 -1.51
C ILE A 80 14.19 -3.20 -1.66
N TYR A 81 14.74 -2.61 -0.60
CA TYR A 81 15.33 -1.28 -0.65
C TYR A 81 16.55 -1.22 -1.57
N GLU A 82 17.48 -2.16 -1.43
CA GLU A 82 18.68 -2.25 -2.25
C GLU A 82 18.33 -2.55 -3.72
N ALA A 83 17.39 -3.46 -3.97
CA ALA A 83 16.87 -3.72 -5.31
C ALA A 83 16.22 -2.47 -5.93
N GLY A 84 15.43 -1.73 -5.14
CA GLY A 84 14.84 -0.46 -5.58
C GLY A 84 15.88 0.57 -6.00
N LYS A 85 16.98 0.67 -5.23
CA LYS A 85 18.11 1.56 -5.56
C LYS A 85 18.85 1.11 -6.81
N GLU A 86 19.18 -0.18 -6.93
CA GLU A 86 19.93 -0.70 -8.07
C GLU A 86 19.19 -0.46 -9.40
N PHE A 87 17.88 -0.72 -9.42
CA PHE A 87 17.10 -0.54 -10.65
C PHE A 87 16.43 0.83 -10.77
N ASN A 88 16.76 1.78 -9.87
CA ASN A 88 16.16 3.12 -9.84
C ASN A 88 14.63 3.08 -9.95
N ILE A 89 14.00 2.32 -9.07
CA ILE A 89 12.55 2.20 -8.95
C ILE A 89 12.16 2.42 -7.48
N PRO A 90 11.32 3.43 -7.18
CA PRO A 90 10.87 3.68 -5.82
C PRO A 90 10.01 2.52 -5.31
N ILE A 91 10.05 2.32 -3.99
CA ILE A 91 9.43 1.15 -3.37
C ILE A 91 8.25 1.51 -2.49
N ILE A 92 7.34 0.54 -2.36
CA ILE A 92 6.25 0.53 -1.40
C ILE A 92 6.26 -0.79 -0.63
N THR A 93 6.24 -0.69 0.69
CA THR A 93 6.17 -1.87 1.57
C THR A 93 5.12 -1.73 2.66
N GLU A 94 4.62 -2.87 3.14
CA GLU A 94 3.57 -2.92 4.16
C GLU A 94 4.15 -2.83 5.57
N ILE A 95 3.49 -2.04 6.42
CA ILE A 95 3.77 -1.97 7.84
C ILE A 95 2.69 -2.70 8.65
N MET A 96 3.11 -3.36 9.73
CA MET A 96 2.24 -4.14 10.60
C MET A 96 2.22 -3.66 12.05
N ASP A 97 3.30 -3.03 12.51
CA ASP A 97 3.53 -2.68 13.91
C ASP A 97 3.99 -1.24 14.01
N GLN A 98 3.34 -0.47 14.88
CA GLN A 98 3.69 0.94 15.10
C GLN A 98 5.12 1.15 15.61
N ARG A 99 5.71 0.15 16.27
CA ARG A 99 7.11 0.20 16.76
C ARG A 99 8.15 0.17 15.64
N LEU A 100 7.74 -0.24 14.44
CA LEU A 100 8.59 -0.34 13.25
C LEU A 100 8.41 0.84 12.29
N VAL A 101 7.62 1.85 12.67
CA VAL A 101 7.27 2.96 11.76
C VAL A 101 8.50 3.73 11.33
N GLU A 102 9.34 4.13 12.27
CA GLU A 102 10.56 4.90 11.96
C GLU A 102 11.49 4.10 11.04
N GLU A 103 11.77 2.85 11.39
CA GLU A 103 12.64 1.99 10.58
C GLU A 103 12.08 1.79 9.17
N ILE A 104 10.82 1.39 9.03
CA ILE A 104 10.23 1.16 7.70
C ILE A 104 10.17 2.44 6.88
N ALA A 105 9.92 3.59 7.51
CA ALA A 105 9.91 4.87 6.84
C ALA A 105 11.28 5.25 6.25
N GLU A 106 12.39 4.83 6.83
CA GLU A 106 13.72 5.05 6.26
C GLU A 106 13.96 4.26 4.97
N TYR A 107 13.37 3.07 4.88
CA TYR A 107 13.59 2.14 3.77
C TYR A 107 12.52 2.18 2.67
N THR A 108 11.48 3.00 2.80
CA THR A 108 10.39 3.01 1.81
C THR A 108 10.07 4.42 1.30
N ASP A 109 9.60 4.52 0.06
CA ASP A 109 9.09 5.76 -0.52
C ASP A 109 7.60 5.97 -0.19
N ILE A 110 6.84 4.89 -0.06
CA ILE A 110 5.42 4.88 0.31
C ILE A 110 5.21 3.82 1.38
N ILE A 111 4.55 4.18 2.47
CA ILE A 111 4.10 3.24 3.50
C ILE A 111 2.76 2.65 3.08
N GLN A 112 2.64 1.33 3.00
CA GLN A 112 1.37 0.66 2.78
C GLN A 112 0.75 0.22 4.11
N ILE A 113 -0.48 0.66 4.35
CA ILE A 113 -1.33 0.12 5.42
C ILE A 113 -2.21 -0.97 4.81
N GLY A 114 -1.99 -2.20 5.21
CA GLY A 114 -2.77 -3.35 4.75
C GLY A 114 -4.23 -3.28 5.20
N SER A 115 -5.11 -3.93 4.46
CA SER A 115 -6.57 -3.87 4.71
C SER A 115 -6.97 -4.33 6.12
N ARG A 116 -6.25 -5.29 6.73
CA ARG A 116 -6.51 -5.75 8.11
C ARG A 116 -6.15 -4.69 9.16
N ASN A 117 -5.31 -3.71 8.81
CA ASN A 117 -4.89 -2.61 9.68
C ASN A 117 -5.56 -1.27 9.31
N MET A 118 -6.56 -1.27 8.43
CA MET A 118 -7.27 -0.05 8.03
C MET A 118 -7.84 0.72 9.24
N GLN A 119 -8.31 0.02 10.25
CA GLN A 119 -8.89 0.59 11.47
C GLN A 119 -7.94 0.54 12.69
N ASN A 120 -6.67 0.25 12.47
CA ASN A 120 -5.64 0.35 13.50
C ASN A 120 -5.21 1.81 13.64
N TYR A 121 -6.05 2.63 14.27
CA TYR A 121 -5.88 4.08 14.37
C TYR A 121 -4.54 4.49 14.99
N PRO A 122 -4.03 3.83 16.06
CA PRO A 122 -2.70 4.14 16.56
C PRO A 122 -1.60 3.95 15.51
N LEU A 123 -1.68 2.91 14.68
CA LEU A 123 -0.74 2.69 13.58
C LEU A 123 -0.86 3.78 12.50
N LEU A 124 -2.10 4.16 12.13
CA LEU A 124 -2.34 5.22 11.16
C LEU A 124 -1.75 6.55 11.61
N THR A 125 -2.01 6.92 12.87
CA THR A 125 -1.48 8.14 13.50
C THR A 125 0.05 8.14 13.49
N GLU A 126 0.68 7.04 13.91
CA GLU A 126 2.13 6.96 13.95
C GLU A 126 2.76 7.03 12.56
N CYS A 127 2.21 6.31 11.60
CA CYS A 127 2.66 6.42 10.20
C CYS A 127 2.49 7.84 9.64
N ALA A 128 1.41 8.53 10.00
CA ALA A 128 1.15 9.88 9.51
C ALA A 128 2.21 10.89 9.93
N LYS A 129 2.76 10.76 11.15
CA LYS A 129 3.81 11.64 11.70
C LYS A 129 5.10 11.60 10.87
N THR A 130 5.36 10.52 10.16
CA THR A 130 6.54 10.42 9.28
C THR A 130 6.48 11.35 8.07
N LEU A 131 5.29 11.87 7.74
CA LEU A 131 5.01 12.65 6.53
C LEU A 131 5.35 11.94 5.21
N LYS A 132 5.66 10.64 5.27
CA LYS A 132 5.78 9.78 4.07
C LYS A 132 4.40 9.60 3.42
N PRO A 133 4.32 9.45 2.10
CA PRO A 133 3.08 9.07 1.45
C PRO A 133 2.54 7.75 2.01
N ILE A 134 1.23 7.68 2.23
CA ILE A 134 0.59 6.49 2.79
C ILE A 134 -0.45 5.95 1.82
N MET A 135 -0.32 4.67 1.45
CA MET A 135 -1.36 3.94 0.73
C MET A 135 -2.22 3.18 1.74
N LEU A 136 -3.48 3.59 1.87
CA LEU A 136 -4.45 3.00 2.79
C LEU A 136 -5.37 2.03 2.04
N LYS A 137 -5.18 0.72 2.25
CA LYS A 137 -6.02 -0.32 1.64
C LYS A 137 -7.34 -0.45 2.40
N ARG A 138 -8.45 -0.46 1.63
CA ARG A 138 -9.79 -0.68 2.19
C ARG A 138 -9.88 -2.07 2.81
N HIS A 139 -10.45 -2.15 4.02
CA HIS A 139 -10.80 -3.44 4.62
C HIS A 139 -11.94 -4.09 3.82
N TYR A 140 -11.85 -5.40 3.60
CA TYR A 140 -12.77 -6.16 2.75
C TYR A 140 -14.23 -6.23 3.23
N GLY A 141 -14.52 -5.76 4.43
CA GLY A 141 -15.87 -5.60 4.99
C GLY A 141 -16.21 -4.16 5.35
N ALA A 142 -15.35 -3.18 5.01
CA ALA A 142 -15.58 -1.80 5.39
C ALA A 142 -16.49 -1.06 4.41
N SER A 143 -17.34 -0.19 4.97
CA SER A 143 -18.08 0.78 4.18
C SER A 143 -17.16 1.86 3.60
N LEU A 144 -17.64 2.60 2.60
CA LEU A 144 -16.94 3.80 2.09
C LEU A 144 -16.72 4.83 3.21
N ARG A 145 -17.69 4.99 4.10
CA ARG A 145 -17.60 5.90 5.26
C ARG A 145 -16.45 5.52 6.18
N ASP A 146 -16.31 4.25 6.53
CA ASP A 146 -15.24 3.77 7.41
C ASP A 146 -13.87 3.97 6.79
N TRP A 147 -13.75 3.74 5.48
CA TRP A 147 -12.50 3.92 4.76
C TRP A 147 -12.08 5.39 4.70
N LEU A 148 -13.02 6.30 4.40
CA LEU A 148 -12.74 7.74 4.41
C LEU A 148 -12.45 8.24 5.83
N GLY A 149 -13.17 7.73 6.84
CA GLY A 149 -12.90 8.04 8.24
C GLY A 149 -11.50 7.61 8.68
N ALA A 150 -11.05 6.43 8.25
CA ALA A 150 -9.67 5.98 8.51
C ALA A 150 -8.64 6.91 7.84
N ALA A 151 -8.91 7.39 6.63
CA ALA A 151 -8.04 8.36 5.97
C ALA A 151 -7.98 9.71 6.71
N GLU A 152 -9.08 10.12 7.38
CA GLU A 152 -9.11 11.34 8.18
C GLU A 152 -8.14 11.32 9.35
N TYR A 153 -7.88 10.17 9.98
CA TYR A 153 -6.83 10.05 11.02
C TYR A 153 -5.45 10.44 10.49
N ILE A 154 -5.13 10.02 9.27
CA ILE A 154 -3.85 10.37 8.64
C ILE A 154 -3.79 11.88 8.30
N LEU A 155 -4.88 12.40 7.74
CA LEU A 155 -5.00 13.81 7.38
C LEU A 155 -4.98 14.73 8.61
N PHE A 156 -5.58 14.29 9.72
CA PHE A 156 -5.62 15.03 10.98
C PHE A 156 -4.23 15.26 11.57
N GLU A 157 -3.32 14.32 11.43
CA GLU A 157 -1.90 14.46 11.80
C GLU A 157 -1.10 15.36 10.83
N GLY A 158 -1.77 15.96 9.84
CA GLY A 158 -1.14 16.88 8.88
C GLY A 158 -0.57 16.22 7.63
N ASN A 159 -0.59 14.90 7.52
CA ASN A 159 -0.09 14.20 6.33
C ASN A 159 -1.14 14.18 5.22
N LYS A 160 -0.93 15.03 4.20
CA LYS A 160 -1.83 15.19 3.04
C LYS A 160 -1.55 14.22 1.89
N LYS A 161 -0.51 13.38 2.00
CA LYS A 161 -0.08 12.46 0.94
C LYS A 161 -0.72 11.08 1.14
N VAL A 162 -2.04 11.02 1.05
CA VAL A 162 -2.82 9.78 1.22
C VAL A 162 -3.28 9.27 -0.13
N ILE A 163 -3.07 7.98 -0.37
CA ILE A 163 -3.54 7.22 -1.52
C ILE A 163 -4.54 6.19 -1.00
N LEU A 164 -5.75 6.24 -1.46
CA LEU A 164 -6.75 5.21 -1.18
C LEU A 164 -6.53 4.00 -2.10
N CYS A 165 -6.68 2.77 -1.58
CA CYS A 165 -6.53 1.57 -2.39
C CYS A 165 -7.73 0.66 -2.23
N GLU A 166 -8.55 0.55 -3.29
CA GLU A 166 -9.61 -0.45 -3.40
C GLU A 166 -8.98 -1.80 -3.76
N ARG A 167 -9.30 -2.86 -3.00
CA ARG A 167 -8.70 -4.20 -3.15
C ARG A 167 -9.70 -5.34 -3.07
N GLY A 168 -10.98 -5.04 -3.15
CA GLY A 168 -12.08 -5.98 -3.16
C GLY A 168 -12.73 -6.23 -1.80
N MET A 169 -13.98 -6.63 -1.89
CA MET A 169 -14.80 -7.07 -0.76
C MET A 169 -14.71 -8.59 -0.60
N SER A 170 -14.87 -9.06 0.64
CA SER A 170 -14.96 -10.50 0.92
C SER A 170 -16.17 -11.11 0.22
N VAL A 171 -15.94 -12.19 -0.51
CA VAL A 171 -17.02 -12.97 -1.12
C VAL A 171 -17.27 -14.19 -0.22
N PRO A 172 -18.40 -14.24 0.50
CA PRO A 172 -18.76 -15.40 1.30
C PRO A 172 -18.89 -16.65 0.41
N HIS A 173 -18.65 -17.81 0.97
CA HIS A 173 -18.86 -19.12 0.30
C HIS A 173 -17.90 -19.46 -0.85
N THR A 174 -16.80 -18.72 -1.03
CA THR A 174 -15.77 -19.16 -1.97
C THR A 174 -14.87 -20.20 -1.34
N HIS A 175 -14.77 -21.36 -1.99
CA HIS A 175 -13.88 -22.44 -1.55
C HIS A 175 -12.48 -22.36 -2.17
N ARG A 176 -12.26 -21.38 -3.07
CA ARG A 176 -10.98 -21.20 -3.76
C ARG A 176 -10.23 -20.00 -3.19
N GLU A 177 -8.98 -20.21 -2.84
CA GLU A 177 -8.09 -19.14 -2.33
C GLU A 177 -7.97 -17.94 -3.29
N THR A 178 -8.05 -18.20 -4.58
CA THR A 178 -7.94 -17.19 -5.65
C THR A 178 -9.20 -16.33 -5.85
N SER A 179 -10.33 -16.73 -5.27
CA SER A 179 -11.63 -16.06 -5.46
C SER A 179 -12.19 -15.47 -4.16
N ARG A 180 -11.32 -15.17 -3.20
CA ARG A 180 -11.73 -14.67 -1.86
C ARG A 180 -12.34 -13.28 -1.88
N PHE A 181 -12.03 -12.48 -2.89
CA PHE A 181 -12.40 -11.08 -2.96
C PHE A 181 -12.91 -10.74 -4.35
N SER A 182 -13.91 -9.86 -4.39
CA SER A 182 -14.42 -9.25 -5.61
C SER A 182 -14.14 -7.76 -5.57
N LEU A 183 -13.46 -7.25 -6.61
CA LEU A 183 -13.13 -5.84 -6.71
C LEU A 183 -14.42 -5.01 -6.84
N ASP A 184 -14.58 -4.02 -5.99
CA ASP A 184 -15.73 -3.11 -5.99
C ASP A 184 -15.42 -1.88 -6.86
N LEU A 185 -15.61 -2.04 -8.16
CA LEU A 185 -15.37 -0.94 -9.11
C LEU A 185 -16.31 0.25 -8.90
N GLN A 186 -17.49 0.04 -8.31
CA GLN A 186 -18.47 1.10 -8.08
C GLN A 186 -18.05 2.05 -6.95
N VAL A 187 -17.25 1.59 -5.99
CA VAL A 187 -16.78 2.43 -4.90
C VAL A 187 -15.80 3.51 -5.38
N ILE A 188 -15.12 3.29 -6.48
CA ILE A 188 -14.13 4.24 -7.00
C ILE A 188 -14.78 5.57 -7.41
N PRO A 189 -15.79 5.62 -8.32
CA PRO A 189 -16.47 6.86 -8.63
C PRO A 189 -17.20 7.45 -7.41
N ALA A 190 -17.84 6.63 -6.57
CA ALA A 190 -18.50 7.10 -5.36
C ALA A 190 -17.52 7.77 -4.38
N ALA A 191 -16.33 7.21 -4.18
CA ALA A 191 -15.28 7.84 -3.37
C ALA A 191 -14.81 9.15 -4.02
N LYS A 192 -14.65 9.20 -5.34
CA LYS A 192 -14.24 10.42 -6.05
C LYS A 192 -15.22 11.56 -5.93
N GLU A 193 -16.50 11.30 -5.67
CA GLU A 193 -17.49 12.34 -5.36
C GLU A 193 -17.31 12.94 -3.97
N LEU A 194 -16.78 12.16 -3.02
CA LEU A 194 -16.67 12.55 -1.61
C LEU A 194 -15.27 13.06 -1.23
N THR A 195 -14.24 12.61 -1.94
CA THR A 195 -12.85 12.99 -1.65
C THR A 195 -12.09 13.38 -2.92
N HIS A 196 -11.02 14.15 -2.73
CA HIS A 196 -10.06 14.52 -3.76
C HIS A 196 -8.77 13.66 -3.72
N LEU A 197 -8.70 12.69 -2.81
CA LEU A 197 -7.54 11.80 -2.70
C LEU A 197 -7.41 10.90 -3.94
N PRO A 198 -6.19 10.60 -4.39
CA PRO A 198 -5.98 9.62 -5.46
C PRO A 198 -6.41 8.23 -5.00
N ILE A 199 -6.95 7.44 -5.95
CA ILE A 199 -7.44 6.09 -5.69
C ILE A 199 -6.73 5.10 -6.61
N VAL A 200 -6.22 4.03 -6.02
CA VAL A 200 -5.62 2.87 -6.69
C VAL A 200 -6.61 1.71 -6.68
N SER A 201 -6.65 0.97 -7.76
CA SER A 201 -7.33 -0.32 -7.90
C SER A 201 -6.29 -1.45 -7.85
N ASP A 202 -6.45 -2.44 -6.93
CA ASP A 202 -5.53 -3.57 -6.68
C ASP A 202 -6.22 -4.93 -6.92
#